data_76c8164851535aeb93244f3d7f304734
#
_entry.id   76c8164851535aeb93244f3d7f304734
#
_cell.length_a   1.000
_cell.length_b   1.000
_cell.length_c   1.000
_cell.angle_alpha   90.00
_cell.angle_beta   90.00
_cell.angle_gamma   90.00
#
_symmetry.space_group_name_H-M   'P 1'
#
loop_
_entity.id
_entity.type
_entity.pdbx_description
1 polymer ?
#
loop_
_entity_poly.entity_id
_entity_poly.type
_entity_poly.pdbx_seq_one_letter_code
_entity_poly.pdbx_strand_id
1 'polypeptide(L)'
;MIGALEDAIITRLREAFGGRVREVDHKPARFDAEELQRVLSNAPGIYVAFLGWQRVERPPGCVRATFGAYIVAANASGEVARRRGDQVTIGAYEMAILTAATLERWLPAGAAAPIEVQSCENLYATAFEKAGRTVYGLVCDVPVQIQDAWGVPQIDAGDGSAAAPPGFLDNFITFHADQDIPPFGNVATPPPAPTNGANRADAVVRVTLPTN
;
A
#
# COMPACT_ATOMS: atom_id res chain seq x y z
N MET A 1 0.05 -9.66 5.11
CA MET A 1 -1.18 -9.56 4.31
C MET A 1 -1.02 -8.60 3.13
N ILE A 2 -0.86 -7.27 3.31
CA ILE A 2 -0.73 -6.31 2.17
C ILE A 2 0.44 -6.69 1.26
N GLY A 3 1.63 -6.98 1.81
CA GLY A 3 2.76 -7.46 1.01
C GLY A 3 2.46 -8.74 0.23
N ALA A 4 1.75 -9.70 0.83
CA ALA A 4 1.37 -10.92 0.11
C ALA A 4 0.39 -10.67 -1.05
N LEU A 5 -0.48 -9.66 -0.94
CA LEU A 5 -1.35 -9.23 -2.05
C LEU A 5 -0.54 -8.54 -3.15
N GLU A 6 0.41 -7.70 -2.79
CA GLU A 6 1.33 -7.07 -3.74
C GLU A 6 2.14 -8.11 -4.50
N ASP A 7 2.73 -9.09 -3.79
CA ASP A 7 3.45 -10.22 -4.38
C ASP A 7 2.56 -11.04 -5.33
N ALA A 8 1.31 -11.29 -4.93
CA ALA A 8 0.36 -12.02 -5.75
C ALA A 8 0.01 -11.26 -7.04
N ILE A 9 -0.19 -9.94 -6.97
CA ILE A 9 -0.41 -9.08 -8.13
C ILE A 9 0.79 -9.14 -9.08
N ILE A 10 2.00 -8.99 -8.54
CA ILE A 10 3.24 -9.05 -9.32
C ILE A 10 3.39 -10.40 -10.01
N THR A 11 3.17 -11.49 -9.29
CA THR A 11 3.25 -12.86 -9.83
C THR A 11 2.24 -13.06 -10.96
N ARG A 12 1.00 -12.63 -10.76
CA ARG A 12 -0.06 -12.72 -11.76
C ARG A 12 0.28 -11.95 -13.03
N LEU A 13 0.84 -10.75 -12.88
CA LEU A 13 1.28 -9.94 -14.02
C LEU A 13 2.49 -10.55 -14.73
N ARG A 14 3.46 -11.10 -14.00
CA ARG A 14 4.59 -11.83 -14.60
C ARG A 14 4.13 -12.98 -15.47
N GLU A 15 3.17 -13.76 -14.99
CA GLU A 15 2.59 -14.87 -15.76
C GLU A 15 1.86 -14.38 -17.01
N ALA A 16 1.07 -13.31 -16.91
CA ALA A 16 0.30 -12.79 -18.03
C ALA A 16 1.18 -12.16 -19.12
N PHE A 17 2.24 -11.48 -18.73
CA PHE A 17 3.13 -10.82 -19.70
C PHE A 17 4.24 -11.74 -20.24
N GLY A 18 4.68 -12.73 -19.43
CA GLY A 18 5.80 -13.59 -19.82
C GLY A 18 7.03 -12.78 -20.23
N GLY A 19 7.65 -13.15 -21.34
CA GLY A 19 8.84 -12.47 -21.89
C GLY A 19 8.56 -11.18 -22.68
N ARG A 20 7.31 -10.69 -22.73
CA ARG A 20 6.92 -9.49 -23.51
C ARG A 20 7.36 -8.19 -22.83
N VAL A 21 7.62 -8.21 -21.53
CA VAL A 21 8.19 -7.12 -20.74
C VAL A 21 9.49 -7.58 -20.09
N ARG A 22 10.39 -6.65 -19.83
CA ARG A 22 11.70 -6.96 -19.21
C ARG A 22 11.58 -7.22 -17.73
N GLU A 23 10.70 -6.48 -17.07
CA GLU A 23 10.56 -6.51 -15.62
C GLU A 23 9.11 -6.30 -15.20
N VAL A 24 8.68 -7.09 -14.21
CA VAL A 24 7.48 -6.84 -13.40
C VAL A 24 7.93 -6.97 -11.96
N ASP A 25 7.93 -5.87 -11.21
CA ASP A 25 8.49 -5.85 -9.87
C ASP A 25 7.79 -4.84 -8.95
N HIS A 26 8.20 -4.80 -7.70
CA HIS A 26 7.77 -3.79 -6.75
C HIS A 26 8.23 -2.40 -7.20
N LYS A 27 7.39 -1.40 -6.98
CA LYS A 27 7.85 -0.02 -7.11
C LYS A 27 8.80 0.28 -5.95
N PRO A 28 9.96 0.89 -6.22
CA PRO A 28 10.87 1.34 -5.17
C PRO A 28 10.18 2.28 -4.17
N ALA A 29 10.53 2.15 -2.88
CA ALA A 29 9.96 2.95 -1.81
C ALA A 29 10.28 4.45 -1.93
N ARG A 30 11.40 4.79 -2.57
CA ARG A 30 11.81 6.16 -2.87
C ARG A 30 12.04 6.31 -4.37
N PHE A 31 11.48 7.35 -4.94
CA PHE A 31 11.77 7.79 -6.29
C PHE A 31 12.86 8.87 -6.23
N ASP A 32 14.07 8.48 -5.86
CA ASP A 32 15.23 9.31 -6.13
C ASP A 32 15.63 9.25 -7.62
N ALA A 33 16.59 10.06 -8.02
CA ALA A 33 16.99 10.15 -9.42
C ALA A 33 17.58 8.83 -9.95
N GLU A 34 18.29 8.07 -9.12
CA GLU A 34 18.93 6.81 -9.49
C GLU A 34 17.88 5.73 -9.70
N GLU A 35 16.93 5.63 -8.78
CA GLU A 35 15.84 4.64 -8.84
C GLU A 35 14.91 4.91 -10.02
N LEU A 36 14.58 6.18 -10.27
CA LEU A 36 13.84 6.57 -11.46
C LEU A 36 14.59 6.16 -12.72
N GLN A 37 15.90 6.40 -12.78
CA GLN A 37 16.74 6.00 -13.92
C GLN A 37 16.74 4.48 -14.11
N ARG A 38 16.79 3.69 -13.02
CA ARG A 38 16.72 2.22 -13.05
C ARG A 38 15.41 1.75 -13.68
N VAL A 39 14.27 2.25 -13.16
CA VAL A 39 12.94 1.94 -13.66
C VAL A 39 12.80 2.29 -15.14
N LEU A 40 13.25 3.47 -15.54
CA LEU A 40 13.18 3.91 -16.93
C LEU A 40 14.11 3.10 -17.85
N SER A 41 15.25 2.60 -17.36
CA SER A 41 16.19 1.79 -18.13
C SER A 41 15.66 0.39 -18.40
N ASN A 42 14.86 -0.17 -17.50
CA ASN A 42 14.31 -1.51 -17.62
C ASN A 42 12.98 -1.57 -18.42
N ALA A 43 12.65 -0.52 -19.12
CA ALA A 43 11.46 -0.52 -19.98
C ALA A 43 11.62 -1.47 -21.20
N PRO A 44 10.54 -2.15 -21.66
CA PRO A 44 9.19 -2.11 -21.11
C PRO A 44 9.10 -2.86 -19.78
N GLY A 45 8.42 -2.26 -18.78
CA GLY A 45 8.31 -2.82 -17.43
C GLY A 45 7.03 -2.39 -16.71
N ILE A 46 6.67 -3.13 -15.66
CA ILE A 46 5.52 -2.83 -14.81
C ILE A 46 5.96 -2.87 -13.35
N TYR A 47 5.63 -1.83 -12.59
CA TYR A 47 6.02 -1.70 -11.19
C TYR A 47 4.79 -1.50 -10.31
N VAL A 48 4.60 -2.40 -9.36
CA VAL A 48 3.44 -2.39 -8.47
C VAL A 48 3.79 -1.72 -7.15
N ALA A 49 2.87 -0.94 -6.61
CA ALA A 49 3.01 -0.32 -5.29
C ALA A 49 1.69 -0.31 -4.54
N PHE A 50 1.74 -0.52 -3.24
CA PHE A 50 0.64 -0.21 -2.36
C PHE A 50 0.55 1.31 -2.16
N LEU A 51 -0.61 1.91 -2.46
CA LEU A 51 -0.83 3.36 -2.37
C LEU A 51 -1.51 3.78 -1.07
N GLY A 52 -2.07 2.84 -0.33
CA GLY A 52 -2.79 3.10 0.89
C GLY A 52 -4.10 2.31 0.96
N TRP A 53 -4.89 2.61 1.97
CA TRP A 53 -6.22 2.00 2.12
C TRP A 53 -7.24 3.02 2.61
N GLN A 54 -8.51 2.73 2.36
CA GLN A 54 -9.63 3.51 2.86
C GLN A 54 -10.62 2.60 3.57
N ARG A 55 -11.23 3.10 4.63
CA ARG A 55 -12.29 2.39 5.31
C ARG A 55 -13.52 2.31 4.41
N VAL A 56 -14.15 1.14 4.38
CA VAL A 56 -15.45 0.95 3.73
C VAL A 56 -16.52 0.74 4.82
N GLU A 57 -17.73 1.24 4.56
CA GLU A 57 -18.82 1.11 5.52
C GLU A 57 -19.37 -0.32 5.57
N ARG A 58 -19.26 -1.05 4.45
CA ARG A 58 -19.78 -2.42 4.32
C ARG A 58 -18.88 -3.26 3.43
N PRO A 59 -18.59 -4.51 3.82
CA PRO A 59 -18.93 -5.13 5.12
C PRO A 59 -18.10 -4.54 6.27
N PRO A 60 -18.60 -4.62 7.52
CA PRO A 60 -17.85 -4.18 8.71
C PRO A 60 -16.50 -4.90 8.79
N GLY A 61 -15.45 -4.19 9.24
CA GLY A 61 -14.09 -4.75 9.36
C GLY A 61 -13.30 -4.84 8.07
N CYS A 62 -13.88 -4.45 6.92
CA CYS A 62 -13.17 -4.37 5.65
C CYS A 62 -12.55 -2.99 5.42
N VAL A 63 -11.48 -3.00 4.68
CA VAL A 63 -10.88 -1.82 4.04
C VAL A 63 -10.72 -2.08 2.56
N ARG A 64 -10.69 -1.01 1.81
CA ARG A 64 -10.33 -1.01 0.40
C ARG A 64 -8.85 -0.66 0.30
N ALA A 65 -8.01 -1.65 0.04
CA ALA A 65 -6.58 -1.46 -0.20
C ALA A 65 -6.39 -1.05 -1.67
N THR A 66 -5.72 0.06 -1.90
CA THR A 66 -5.47 0.60 -3.23
C THR A 66 -4.04 0.29 -3.67
N PHE A 67 -3.90 -0.31 -4.84
CA PHE A 67 -2.62 -0.58 -5.48
C PHE A 67 -2.50 0.20 -6.79
N GLY A 68 -1.29 0.64 -7.10
CA GLY A 68 -0.92 1.25 -8.38
C GLY A 68 0.00 0.34 -9.17
N ALA A 69 -0.27 0.19 -10.48
CA ALA A 69 0.64 -0.43 -11.41
C ALA A 69 1.20 0.63 -12.37
N TYR A 70 2.48 0.90 -12.27
CA TYR A 70 3.20 1.86 -13.12
C TYR A 70 3.74 1.14 -14.34
N ILE A 71 3.18 1.45 -15.50
CA ILE A 71 3.45 0.83 -16.79
C ILE A 71 4.41 1.72 -17.56
N VAL A 72 5.63 1.25 -17.77
CA VAL A 72 6.70 2.01 -18.44
C VAL A 72 6.99 1.38 -19.80
N ALA A 73 6.69 2.10 -20.87
CA ALA A 73 6.95 1.68 -22.23
C ALA A 73 8.12 2.45 -22.85
N ALA A 74 8.90 1.76 -23.67
CA ALA A 74 10.01 2.31 -24.45
C ALA A 74 9.91 1.82 -25.89
N ASN A 75 10.17 2.73 -26.85
CA ASN A 75 10.36 2.38 -28.25
C ASN A 75 11.23 3.45 -28.92
N ALA A 76 12.26 3.01 -29.62
CA ALA A 76 13.20 3.89 -30.32
C ALA A 76 12.56 4.60 -31.52
N SER A 77 11.48 4.06 -32.07
CA SER A 77 10.77 4.59 -33.25
C SER A 77 9.88 5.81 -32.97
N GLY A 78 9.93 6.35 -31.75
CA GLY A 78 9.23 7.57 -31.38
C GLY A 78 8.01 7.39 -30.50
N GLU A 79 7.32 8.50 -30.21
CA GLU A 79 6.21 8.56 -29.22
C GLU A 79 5.02 7.69 -29.63
N VAL A 80 4.62 7.73 -30.89
CA VAL A 80 3.48 6.94 -31.38
C VAL A 80 3.75 5.46 -31.24
N ALA A 81 4.97 4.99 -31.58
CA ALA A 81 5.38 3.60 -31.42
C ALA A 81 5.47 3.20 -29.94
N ARG A 82 5.92 4.09 -29.05
CA ARG A 82 5.89 3.82 -27.59
C ARG A 82 4.48 3.56 -27.07
N ARG A 83 3.49 4.32 -27.53
CA ARG A 83 2.11 4.16 -27.11
C ARG A 83 1.44 2.93 -27.72
N ARG A 84 1.58 2.75 -29.03
CA ARG A 84 0.85 1.71 -29.78
C ARG A 84 1.58 0.37 -29.86
N GLY A 85 2.91 0.38 -29.69
CA GLY A 85 3.76 -0.76 -29.98
C GLY A 85 4.07 -0.89 -31.48
N ASP A 86 4.84 -1.91 -31.79
CA ASP A 86 5.16 -2.37 -33.15
C ASP A 86 5.21 -3.90 -33.19
N GLN A 87 5.70 -4.48 -34.30
CA GLN A 87 5.78 -5.94 -34.47
C GLN A 87 6.71 -6.64 -33.46
N VAL A 88 7.59 -5.91 -32.81
CA VAL A 88 8.63 -6.45 -31.92
C VAL A 88 8.41 -6.05 -30.46
N THR A 89 7.95 -4.82 -30.25
CA THR A 89 7.87 -4.20 -28.91
C THR A 89 6.43 -3.89 -28.53
N ILE A 90 6.01 -4.37 -27.37
CA ILE A 90 4.68 -4.08 -26.81
C ILE A 90 4.57 -2.59 -26.49
N GLY A 91 3.44 -1.98 -26.83
CA GLY A 91 3.16 -0.56 -26.55
C GLY A 91 2.46 -0.37 -25.22
N ALA A 92 2.51 0.88 -24.72
CA ALA A 92 1.90 1.25 -23.46
C ALA A 92 0.38 0.97 -23.39
N TYR A 93 -0.34 1.15 -24.50
CA TYR A 93 -1.79 0.90 -24.55
C TYR A 93 -2.11 -0.59 -24.38
N GLU A 94 -1.39 -1.45 -25.08
CA GLU A 94 -1.57 -2.90 -24.94
C GLU A 94 -1.17 -3.36 -23.54
N MET A 95 -0.07 -2.85 -22.99
CA MET A 95 0.33 -3.14 -21.61
C MET A 95 -0.75 -2.72 -20.61
N ALA A 96 -1.33 -1.51 -20.76
CA ALA A 96 -2.37 -1.02 -19.86
C ALA A 96 -3.63 -1.89 -19.93
N ILE A 97 -4.10 -2.21 -21.13
CA ILE A 97 -5.29 -3.06 -21.32
C ILE A 97 -5.06 -4.48 -20.79
N LEU A 98 -3.89 -5.06 -21.04
CA LEU A 98 -3.56 -6.41 -20.57
C LEU A 98 -3.42 -6.42 -19.04
N THR A 99 -2.82 -5.39 -18.43
CA THR A 99 -2.77 -5.24 -16.98
C THR A 99 -4.16 -5.16 -16.39
N ALA A 100 -5.02 -4.30 -16.93
CA ALA A 100 -6.40 -4.17 -16.48
C ALA A 100 -7.17 -5.49 -16.61
N ALA A 101 -7.12 -6.12 -17.77
CA ALA A 101 -7.82 -7.38 -18.02
C ALA A 101 -7.32 -8.55 -17.14
N THR A 102 -6.04 -8.53 -16.76
CA THR A 102 -5.44 -9.55 -15.90
C THR A 102 -5.87 -9.40 -14.43
N LEU A 103 -6.07 -8.17 -13.99
CA LEU A 103 -6.43 -7.86 -12.60
C LEU A 103 -7.92 -7.75 -12.37
N GLU A 104 -8.68 -7.23 -13.33
CA GLU A 104 -10.12 -7.02 -13.21
C GLU A 104 -10.84 -8.32 -12.85
N ARG A 105 -11.62 -8.26 -11.77
CA ARG A 105 -12.42 -9.37 -11.23
C ARG A 105 -11.62 -10.60 -10.78
N TRP A 106 -10.31 -10.52 -10.73
CA TRP A 106 -9.52 -11.58 -10.13
C TRP A 106 -9.58 -11.50 -8.59
N LEU A 107 -9.73 -12.66 -7.95
CA LEU A 107 -9.76 -12.80 -6.49
C LEU A 107 -8.42 -13.38 -6.00
N PRO A 108 -7.49 -12.55 -5.52
CA PRO A 108 -6.25 -13.04 -4.91
C PRO A 108 -6.50 -13.68 -3.55
N ALA A 109 -5.63 -14.59 -3.15
CA ALA A 109 -5.68 -15.17 -1.81
C ALA A 109 -5.52 -14.07 -0.75
N GLY A 110 -6.38 -14.07 0.26
CA GLY A 110 -6.40 -13.06 1.31
C GLY A 110 -7.21 -11.80 1.00
N ALA A 111 -7.80 -11.67 -0.20
CA ALA A 111 -8.78 -10.64 -0.48
C ALA A 111 -10.18 -11.09 -0.05
N ALA A 112 -11.00 -10.13 0.39
CA ALA A 112 -12.39 -10.37 0.77
C ALA A 112 -13.34 -10.36 -0.44
N ALA A 113 -12.92 -9.72 -1.56
CA ALA A 113 -13.66 -9.69 -2.82
C ALA A 113 -12.68 -9.50 -3.99
N PRO A 114 -13.15 -9.72 -5.25
CA PRO A 114 -12.33 -9.53 -6.43
C PRO A 114 -11.78 -8.11 -6.56
N ILE A 115 -10.64 -8.00 -7.25
CA ILE A 115 -10.04 -6.71 -7.61
C ILE A 115 -10.98 -5.94 -8.54
N GLU A 116 -11.05 -4.62 -8.32
CA GLU A 116 -11.74 -3.66 -9.16
C GLU A 116 -10.72 -2.66 -9.73
N VAL A 117 -10.58 -2.63 -11.05
CA VAL A 117 -9.75 -1.62 -11.74
C VAL A 117 -10.51 -0.31 -11.78
N GLN A 118 -9.93 0.75 -11.22
CA GLN A 118 -10.57 2.05 -11.05
C GLN A 118 -10.27 3.01 -12.21
N SER A 119 -9.00 3.15 -12.55
CA SER A 119 -8.56 4.11 -13.57
C SER A 119 -7.23 3.70 -14.19
N CYS A 120 -6.96 4.25 -15.37
CA CYS A 120 -5.64 4.21 -15.98
C CYS A 120 -5.36 5.56 -16.62
N GLU A 121 -4.31 6.24 -16.17
CA GLU A 121 -3.99 7.60 -16.56
C GLU A 121 -2.57 7.70 -17.13
N ASN A 122 -2.38 8.62 -18.07
CA ASN A 122 -1.05 8.96 -18.57
C ASN A 122 -0.34 9.84 -17.55
N LEU A 123 0.75 9.34 -16.99
CA LEU A 123 1.60 10.08 -16.06
C LEU A 123 2.64 10.89 -16.82
N TYR A 124 2.18 11.91 -17.55
CA TYR A 124 3.09 12.75 -18.32
C TYR A 124 4.04 13.53 -17.41
N ALA A 125 5.34 13.43 -17.71
CA ALA A 125 6.35 14.30 -17.14
C ALA A 125 7.45 14.55 -18.18
N THR A 126 7.95 15.77 -18.23
CA THR A 126 9.04 16.17 -19.16
C THR A 126 10.29 15.30 -19.01
N ALA A 127 10.54 14.77 -17.80
CA ALA A 127 11.64 13.84 -17.54
C ALA A 127 11.46 12.51 -18.28
N PHE A 128 10.23 11.99 -18.35
CA PHE A 128 9.93 10.74 -19.07
C PHE A 128 10.07 10.92 -20.60
N GLU A 129 9.59 12.06 -21.09
CA GLU A 129 9.71 12.40 -22.51
C GLU A 129 11.17 12.53 -22.93
N LYS A 130 11.98 13.26 -22.16
CA LYS A 130 13.43 13.38 -22.40
C LYS A 130 14.16 12.03 -22.35
N ALA A 131 13.70 11.13 -21.50
CA ALA A 131 14.21 9.76 -21.42
C ALA A 131 13.68 8.85 -22.56
N GLY A 132 12.81 9.36 -23.45
CA GLY A 132 12.17 8.55 -24.49
C GLY A 132 11.25 7.47 -23.93
N ARG A 133 10.54 7.77 -22.86
CA ARG A 133 9.63 6.84 -22.16
C ARG A 133 8.20 7.39 -22.12
N THR A 134 7.25 6.46 -22.06
CA THR A 134 5.84 6.77 -21.79
C THR A 134 5.41 5.97 -20.58
N VAL A 135 4.78 6.65 -19.59
CA VAL A 135 4.40 6.03 -18.33
C VAL A 135 2.89 6.19 -18.14
N TYR A 136 2.23 5.07 -17.82
CA TYR A 136 0.83 5.04 -17.40
C TYR A 136 0.76 4.53 -15.96
N GLY A 137 -0.16 5.10 -15.19
CA GLY A 137 -0.52 4.61 -13.85
C GLY A 137 -1.90 3.99 -13.91
N LEU A 138 -1.99 2.70 -13.61
CA LEU A 138 -3.25 2.00 -13.41
C LEU A 138 -3.50 1.87 -11.91
N VAL A 139 -4.71 2.20 -11.48
CA VAL A 139 -5.13 2.10 -10.08
C VAL A 139 -6.17 1.00 -9.96
N CYS A 140 -6.01 0.13 -8.98
CA CYS A 140 -6.99 -0.89 -8.65
C CYS A 140 -7.19 -1.00 -7.15
N ASP A 141 -8.37 -1.43 -6.76
CA ASP A 141 -8.79 -1.63 -5.37
C ASP A 141 -8.97 -3.11 -5.06
N VAL A 142 -8.51 -3.50 -3.89
CA VAL A 142 -8.65 -4.85 -3.34
C VAL A 142 -9.37 -4.74 -2.01
N PRO A 143 -10.61 -5.22 -1.88
CA PRO A 143 -11.27 -5.31 -0.58
C PRO A 143 -10.57 -6.33 0.31
N VAL A 144 -10.24 -5.95 1.54
CA VAL A 144 -9.49 -6.77 2.50
C VAL A 144 -10.16 -6.73 3.86
N GLN A 145 -10.29 -7.89 4.49
CA GLN A 145 -10.81 -8.00 5.85
C GLN A 145 -9.69 -7.82 6.87
N ILE A 146 -9.68 -6.72 7.61
CA ILE A 146 -8.62 -6.44 8.58
C ILE A 146 -8.70 -7.38 9.78
N GLN A 147 -9.90 -7.65 10.27
CA GLN A 147 -10.09 -8.44 11.49
C GLN A 147 -9.57 -9.87 11.36
N ASP A 148 -9.89 -10.53 10.24
CA ASP A 148 -9.43 -11.91 9.99
C ASP A 148 -7.92 -11.98 9.70
N ALA A 149 -7.37 -10.93 9.11
CA ALA A 149 -5.98 -10.92 8.68
C ALA A 149 -4.96 -10.83 9.82
N TRP A 150 -5.38 -10.31 10.96
CA TRP A 150 -4.47 -10.07 12.09
C TRP A 150 -4.73 -11.01 13.26
N GLY A 151 -5.71 -11.91 13.15
CA GLY A 151 -6.09 -12.78 14.25
C GLY A 151 -6.50 -12.01 15.52
N VAL A 152 -6.84 -10.72 15.35
CA VAL A 152 -7.29 -9.90 16.49
C VAL A 152 -8.68 -10.39 16.86
N PRO A 153 -8.88 -10.93 18.08
CA PRO A 153 -10.20 -11.35 18.50
C PRO A 153 -11.16 -10.17 18.43
N GLN A 154 -12.34 -10.40 17.93
CA GLN A 154 -13.42 -9.41 18.08
C GLN A 154 -13.62 -9.17 19.57
N ILE A 155 -13.42 -7.95 19.99
CA ILE A 155 -13.88 -7.54 21.31
C ILE A 155 -15.40 -7.47 21.18
N ASP A 156 -16.07 -8.55 21.56
CA ASP A 156 -17.50 -8.50 21.74
C ASP A 156 -17.79 -7.41 22.78
N ALA A 157 -18.54 -6.40 22.36
CA ALA A 157 -18.83 -5.21 23.17
C ALA A 157 -19.64 -5.51 24.46
N GLY A 158 -19.73 -6.79 24.85
CA GLY A 158 -20.61 -7.27 25.94
C GLY A 158 -19.92 -7.70 27.22
N ASP A 159 -18.73 -8.27 27.19
CA ASP A 159 -18.18 -8.85 28.43
C ASP A 159 -16.71 -8.53 28.75
N GLY A 160 -16.01 -7.83 27.87
CA GLY A 160 -14.62 -7.42 28.13
C GLY A 160 -13.58 -8.55 28.16
N SER A 161 -13.95 -9.78 27.82
CA SER A 161 -13.04 -10.94 27.82
C SER A 161 -12.51 -11.27 26.43
N ALA A 162 -11.75 -10.37 25.82
CA ALA A 162 -11.01 -10.69 24.62
C ALA A 162 -9.69 -11.37 25.00
N ALA A 163 -9.55 -12.65 24.68
CA ALA A 163 -8.25 -13.29 24.71
C ALA A 163 -7.37 -12.69 23.62
N ALA A 164 -6.21 -12.17 23.98
CA ALA A 164 -5.25 -11.71 23.00
C ALA A 164 -4.82 -12.87 22.08
N PRO A 165 -4.67 -12.64 20.77
CA PRO A 165 -4.20 -13.69 19.86
C PRO A 165 -2.83 -14.18 20.31
N PRO A 166 -2.60 -15.49 20.33
CA PRO A 166 -1.33 -16.06 20.77
C PRO A 166 -0.19 -15.51 19.89
N GLY A 167 0.84 -14.98 20.54
CA GLY A 167 2.09 -14.54 19.90
C GLY A 167 2.14 -13.12 19.36
N PHE A 168 1.03 -12.38 19.30
CA PHE A 168 1.05 -11.04 18.69
C PHE A 168 1.67 -9.96 19.61
N LEU A 169 1.58 -10.13 20.92
CA LEU A 169 2.07 -9.18 21.92
C LEU A 169 2.91 -9.85 23.04
N ASP A 170 3.44 -11.04 22.81
CA ASP A 170 4.19 -11.80 23.83
C ASP A 170 5.39 -11.04 24.41
N ASN A 171 5.93 -10.06 23.66
CA ASN A 171 7.03 -9.20 24.08
C ASN A 171 6.58 -7.80 24.53
N PHE A 172 5.25 -7.51 24.51
CA PHE A 172 4.73 -6.19 24.84
C PHE A 172 4.04 -6.24 26.20
N ILE A 173 4.85 -6.13 27.26
CA ILE A 173 4.36 -6.29 28.64
C ILE A 173 3.70 -5.01 29.17
N THR A 174 4.25 -3.86 28.83
CA THR A 174 3.74 -2.56 29.31
C THR A 174 4.07 -1.47 28.32
N PHE A 175 3.08 -0.65 27.99
CA PHE A 175 3.29 0.61 27.27
C PHE A 175 3.18 1.78 28.24
N HIS A 176 4.22 2.61 28.27
CA HIS A 176 4.22 3.89 28.96
C HIS A 176 4.28 5.00 27.93
N ALA A 177 3.28 5.87 27.89
CA ALA A 177 3.34 7.11 27.14
C ALA A 177 3.24 8.26 28.13
N ASP A 178 4.31 8.99 28.30
CA ASP A 178 4.33 10.28 28.97
C ASP A 178 4.11 11.34 27.89
N GLN A 179 2.98 11.99 27.90
CA GLN A 179 2.66 13.06 26.97
C GLN A 179 2.76 14.39 27.70
N ASP A 180 3.83 15.13 27.45
CA ASP A 180 3.96 16.52 27.89
C ASP A 180 3.10 17.40 26.98
N ILE A 181 1.99 17.88 27.50
CA ILE A 181 1.17 18.89 26.82
C ILE A 181 1.75 20.25 27.24
N PRO A 182 2.28 21.06 26.30
CA PRO A 182 2.76 22.38 26.63
C PRO A 182 1.64 23.18 27.31
N PRO A 183 1.92 23.92 28.39
CA PRO A 183 0.88 24.67 29.10
C PRO A 183 0.23 25.64 28.12
N PHE A 184 -1.11 25.55 28.01
CA PHE A 184 -1.87 26.55 27.29
C PHE A 184 -1.57 27.91 27.92
N GLY A 185 -1.15 28.90 27.11
CA GLY A 185 -0.68 30.19 27.58
C GLY A 185 -1.64 31.02 28.47
N ASN A 186 -2.82 30.45 28.78
CA ASN A 186 -3.85 31.06 29.60
C ASN A 186 -4.06 30.37 30.96
N VAL A 187 -3.26 29.34 31.30
CA VAL A 187 -3.39 28.67 32.60
C VAL A 187 -2.47 29.36 33.59
N ALA A 188 -3.03 30.17 34.47
CA ALA A 188 -2.30 30.96 35.48
C ALA A 188 -1.65 30.10 36.57
N THR A 189 -1.92 28.81 36.66
CA THR A 189 -1.37 27.89 37.64
C THR A 189 -1.07 26.53 37.00
N PRO A 190 0.18 26.05 37.08
CA PRO A 190 0.46 24.70 36.62
C PRO A 190 -0.38 23.69 37.43
N PRO A 191 -0.89 22.63 36.82
CA PRO A 191 -1.59 21.57 37.53
C PRO A 191 -0.64 20.99 38.62
N PRO A 192 -1.19 20.54 39.75
CA PRO A 192 -0.38 19.92 40.78
C PRO A 192 0.34 18.70 40.24
N ALA A 193 1.59 18.52 40.61
CA ALA A 193 2.38 17.37 40.19
C ALA A 193 1.63 16.06 40.52
N PRO A 194 1.59 15.10 39.62
CA PRO A 194 0.91 13.84 39.86
C PRO A 194 1.54 13.13 41.05
N THR A 195 0.70 12.67 41.97
CA THR A 195 1.09 12.03 43.22
C THR A 195 1.83 10.70 43.08
N ASN A 196 1.99 10.19 41.86
CA ASN A 196 2.63 8.92 41.54
C ASN A 196 4.10 9.05 41.09
N GLY A 197 4.73 10.21 41.24
CA GLY A 197 6.15 10.42 40.95
C GLY A 197 6.49 10.70 39.49
N ALA A 198 5.50 10.78 38.59
CA ALA A 198 5.74 11.23 37.23
C ALA A 198 5.86 12.77 37.21
N ASN A 199 7.04 13.27 36.95
CA ASN A 199 7.29 14.71 36.89
C ASN A 199 6.69 15.29 35.60
N ARG A 200 5.67 16.14 35.72
CA ARG A 200 5.17 17.05 34.68
C ARG A 200 4.43 16.46 33.50
N ALA A 201 3.91 15.23 33.56
CA ALA A 201 3.01 14.74 32.52
C ALA A 201 1.58 15.22 32.79
N ASP A 202 0.96 15.88 31.83
CA ASP A 202 -0.45 16.31 31.90
C ASP A 202 -1.40 15.12 31.79
N ALA A 203 -0.93 13.98 31.24
CA ALA A 203 -1.62 12.70 31.23
C ALA A 203 -0.61 11.54 31.25
N VAL A 204 -0.90 10.55 32.09
CA VAL A 204 -0.16 9.27 32.12
C VAL A 204 -1.14 8.16 31.75
N VAL A 205 -0.90 7.51 30.62
CA VAL A 205 -1.67 6.35 30.22
C VAL A 205 -0.84 5.10 30.53
N ARG A 206 -1.36 4.23 31.41
CA ARG A 206 -0.77 2.92 31.69
C ARG A 206 -1.68 1.84 31.13
N VAL A 207 -1.17 1.08 30.20
CA VAL A 207 -1.84 -0.12 29.72
C VAL A 207 -1.02 -1.32 30.18
N THR A 208 -1.55 -2.08 31.12
CA THR A 208 -0.95 -3.33 31.59
C THR A 208 -1.68 -4.48 30.91
N LEU A 209 -0.97 -5.26 30.14
CA LEU A 209 -1.52 -6.45 29.52
C LEU A 209 -1.48 -7.62 30.54
N PRO A 210 -2.50 -8.49 30.55
CA PRO A 210 -2.49 -9.65 31.42
C PRO A 210 -1.30 -10.57 31.02
N THR A 211 -0.47 -10.92 31.99
CA THR A 211 0.54 -11.97 31.85
C THR A 211 -0.16 -13.31 31.96
N ASN A 212 -0.03 -14.15 30.95
CA ASN A 212 -0.41 -15.57 31.03
C ASN A 212 0.54 -16.34 31.94
#